data_154b31d2a5b4189699e1c1e9b4d09ec0
#
_entry.id   154b31d2a5b4189699e1c1e9b4d09ec0
#
_cell.length_a   1.000
_cell.length_b   1.000
_cell.length_c   1.000
_cell.angle_alpha   90.00
_cell.angle_beta   90.00
_cell.angle_gamma   90.00
#
_symmetry.space_group_name_H-M   'P 1'
#
loop_
_entity.id
_entity.type
_entity.pdbx_description
1 polymer ?
#
loop_
_entity_poly.entity_id
_entity_poly.type
_entity_poly.pdbx_seq_one_letter_code
_entity_poly.pdbx_strand_id
1 'polypeptide(L)'
;KHQDKFSKADKEKLDQYFTSIRELEKRAEQSRNWLDKPKPSTDYVLSDEVDSLDIAQRMKYYYDLMVLALQTDSTRVISLSFSALGPNYGGFTGVSHDYHTLSHHGNVPETMEELLIIEKAYMEGFAYFLDKLKQIKEPSGKTLFDSTMSLFGCGMSSGNSHSNRNLPVVLAGGGFKHGEHKKYERSN
;
A
#
# COMPACT_ATOMS: atom_id res chain seq x y z
N LYS A 1 19.18 20.74 39.39
CA LYS A 1 20.41 21.17 40.08
C LYS A 1 21.70 20.45 39.59
N HIS A 2 21.69 19.63 38.55
CA HIS A 2 22.87 18.90 38.03
C HIS A 2 23.21 19.21 36.58
N GLN A 3 22.47 20.08 35.90
CA GLN A 3 22.71 20.41 34.47
C GLN A 3 24.03 21.16 34.20
N ASP A 4 24.60 21.79 35.22
CA ASP A 4 25.84 22.57 35.07
C ASP A 4 27.12 21.71 34.95
N LYS A 5 27.01 20.39 35.17
CA LYS A 5 28.11 19.43 35.11
C LYS A 5 28.30 18.76 33.76
N PHE A 6 27.34 18.95 32.82
CA PHE A 6 27.41 18.32 31.52
C PHE A 6 28.12 19.18 30.49
N SER A 7 28.88 18.53 29.60
CA SER A 7 29.45 19.20 28.44
C SER A 7 28.32 19.71 27.51
N LYS A 8 28.62 20.64 26.62
CA LYS A 8 27.66 21.13 25.63
C LYS A 8 27.08 20.00 24.80
N ALA A 9 27.91 19.04 24.38
CA ALA A 9 27.50 17.89 23.60
C ALA A 9 26.54 16.96 24.39
N ASP A 10 26.79 16.79 25.70
CA ASP A 10 25.88 15.97 26.52
C ASP A 10 24.54 16.65 26.76
N LYS A 11 24.53 17.98 26.90
CA LYS A 11 23.29 18.75 27.00
C LYS A 11 22.46 18.64 25.73
N GLU A 12 23.08 18.74 24.56
CA GLU A 12 22.40 18.56 23.27
C GLU A 12 21.81 17.16 23.12
N LYS A 13 22.54 16.11 23.51
CA LYS A 13 22.03 14.72 23.50
C LYS A 13 20.87 14.51 24.46
N LEU A 14 20.97 15.09 25.66
CA LEU A 14 19.86 15.02 26.65
C LEU A 14 18.63 15.75 26.14
N ASP A 15 18.77 16.89 25.51
CA ASP A 15 17.65 17.64 24.93
C ASP A 15 16.98 16.86 23.79
N GLN A 16 17.76 16.25 22.89
CA GLN A 16 17.25 15.35 21.86
C GLN A 16 16.49 14.16 22.48
N TYR A 17 17.05 13.54 23.52
CA TYR A 17 16.42 12.44 24.23
C TYR A 17 15.07 12.85 24.84
N PHE A 18 15.03 13.95 25.59
CA PHE A 18 13.79 14.43 26.20
C PHE A 18 12.75 14.87 25.14
N THR A 19 13.20 15.44 24.03
CA THR A 19 12.32 15.78 22.92
C THR A 19 11.68 14.53 22.33
N SER A 20 12.49 13.47 22.11
CA SER A 20 11.98 12.18 21.62
C SER A 20 10.97 11.53 22.59
N ILE A 21 11.24 11.60 23.91
CA ILE A 21 10.29 11.09 24.91
C ILE A 21 8.99 11.86 24.85
N ARG A 22 9.01 13.19 24.79
CA ARG A 22 7.80 14.01 24.69
C ARG A 22 6.99 13.70 23.41
N GLU A 23 7.66 13.43 22.30
CA GLU A 23 6.99 13.01 21.08
C GLU A 23 6.33 11.63 21.22
N LEU A 24 7.01 10.69 21.89
CA LEU A 24 6.43 9.38 22.20
C LEU A 24 5.22 9.48 23.13
N GLU A 25 5.27 10.31 24.15
CA GLU A 25 4.15 10.58 25.06
C GLU A 25 2.95 11.13 24.30
N LYS A 26 3.16 12.13 23.42
CA LYS A 26 2.10 12.68 22.57
C LYS A 26 1.48 11.63 21.64
N ARG A 27 2.32 10.77 21.03
CA ARG A 27 1.84 9.68 20.18
C ARG A 27 1.04 8.66 21.00
N ALA A 28 1.48 8.33 22.22
CA ALA A 28 0.76 7.42 23.11
C ALA A 28 -0.60 7.99 23.51
N GLU A 29 -0.69 9.29 23.81
CA GLU A 29 -1.95 9.97 24.11
C GLU A 29 -2.89 10.00 22.89
N GLN A 30 -2.37 10.33 21.71
CA GLN A 30 -3.13 10.28 20.47
C GLN A 30 -3.65 8.88 20.18
N SER A 31 -2.82 7.84 20.40
CA SER A 31 -3.22 6.44 20.24
C SER A 31 -4.33 6.04 21.22
N ARG A 32 -4.28 6.51 22.46
CA ARG A 32 -5.33 6.28 23.46
C ARG A 32 -6.64 6.93 23.02
N ASN A 33 -6.60 8.20 22.62
CA ASN A 33 -7.79 8.92 22.13
C ASN A 33 -8.39 8.24 20.88
N TRP A 34 -7.55 7.58 20.09
CA TRP A 34 -8.01 6.80 18.93
C TRP A 34 -8.74 5.51 19.35
N LEU A 35 -8.28 4.82 20.41
CA LEU A 35 -8.93 3.62 20.94
C LEU A 35 -10.33 3.91 21.49
N ASP A 36 -10.50 5.11 22.06
CA ASP A 36 -11.78 5.56 22.62
C ASP A 36 -12.74 6.12 21.55
N LYS A 37 -12.27 6.31 20.30
CA LYS A 37 -13.11 6.77 19.20
C LYS A 37 -14.15 5.71 18.84
N PRO A 38 -15.45 6.05 18.77
CA PRO A 38 -16.47 5.12 18.34
C PRO A 38 -16.15 4.53 16.97
N LYS A 39 -16.26 3.22 16.85
CA LYS A 39 -16.07 2.55 15.55
C LYS A 39 -17.17 3.00 14.58
N PRO A 40 -16.82 3.34 13.33
CA PRO A 40 -17.83 3.70 12.35
C PRO A 40 -18.73 2.50 12.05
N SER A 41 -20.02 2.76 11.86
CA SER A 41 -20.93 1.76 11.30
C SER A 41 -20.85 1.76 9.79
N THR A 42 -21.11 0.62 9.17
CA THR A 42 -21.16 0.47 7.72
C THR A 42 -22.21 -0.55 7.35
N ASP A 43 -22.89 -0.32 6.22
CA ASP A 43 -23.81 -1.29 5.60
C ASP A 43 -23.06 -2.26 4.66
N TYR A 44 -21.73 -2.13 4.57
CA TYR A 44 -20.93 -3.03 3.76
C TYR A 44 -20.96 -4.44 4.35
N VAL A 45 -21.41 -5.40 3.54
CA VAL A 45 -21.49 -6.82 3.91
C VAL A 45 -20.35 -7.54 3.21
N LEU A 46 -19.45 -8.12 4.01
CA LEU A 46 -18.44 -9.03 3.48
C LEU A 46 -19.12 -10.36 3.12
N SER A 47 -18.83 -10.90 1.94
CA SER A 47 -19.32 -12.21 1.57
C SER A 47 -18.67 -13.30 2.43
N ASP A 48 -19.46 -14.24 2.93
CA ASP A 48 -18.96 -15.41 3.65
C ASP A 48 -18.15 -16.37 2.75
N GLU A 49 -18.22 -16.18 1.43
CA GLU A 49 -17.55 -17.00 0.42
C GLU A 49 -16.23 -16.38 -0.10
N VAL A 50 -15.68 -15.37 0.56
CA VAL A 50 -14.47 -14.66 0.08
C VAL A 50 -13.31 -15.61 -0.21
N ASP A 51 -13.18 -16.68 0.59
CA ASP A 51 -12.08 -17.65 0.42
C ASP A 51 -12.28 -18.56 -0.81
N SER A 52 -13.51 -18.68 -1.31
CA SER A 52 -13.83 -19.45 -2.51
C SER A 52 -13.68 -18.65 -3.81
N LEU A 53 -13.53 -17.33 -3.72
CA LEU A 53 -13.37 -16.45 -4.87
C LEU A 53 -11.98 -16.60 -5.49
N ASP A 54 -11.92 -16.34 -6.79
CA ASP A 54 -10.62 -16.16 -7.45
C ASP A 54 -9.86 -14.95 -6.89
N ILE A 55 -8.56 -14.89 -7.17
CA ILE A 55 -7.71 -13.85 -6.59
C ILE A 55 -8.09 -12.43 -7.08
N ALA A 56 -8.57 -12.29 -8.32
CA ALA A 56 -8.99 -10.99 -8.87
C ALA A 56 -10.23 -10.46 -8.14
N GLN A 57 -11.18 -11.37 -7.84
CA GLN A 57 -12.36 -11.04 -7.06
C GLN A 57 -12.00 -10.71 -5.62
N ARG A 58 -11.14 -11.53 -4.97
CA ARG A 58 -10.66 -11.25 -3.61
C ARG A 58 -9.94 -9.91 -3.50
N MET A 59 -9.12 -9.54 -4.48
CA MET A 59 -8.47 -8.23 -4.51
C MET A 59 -9.46 -7.07 -4.41
N LYS A 60 -10.60 -7.16 -5.10
CA LYS A 60 -11.64 -6.12 -5.03
C LYS A 60 -12.21 -5.97 -3.62
N TYR A 61 -12.44 -7.08 -2.90
CA TYR A 61 -12.87 -7.02 -1.50
C TYR A 61 -11.83 -6.35 -0.60
N TYR A 62 -10.54 -6.68 -0.76
CA TYR A 62 -9.49 -6.00 0.01
C TYR A 62 -9.44 -4.51 -0.31
N TYR A 63 -9.58 -4.12 -1.57
CA TYR A 63 -9.63 -2.72 -1.96
C TYR A 63 -10.89 -2.02 -1.43
N ASP A 64 -12.04 -2.66 -1.43
CA ASP A 64 -13.26 -2.10 -0.82
C ASP A 64 -13.08 -1.86 0.68
N LEU A 65 -12.48 -2.82 1.40
CA LEU A 65 -12.16 -2.65 2.83
C LEU A 65 -11.15 -1.52 3.07
N MET A 66 -10.14 -1.38 2.21
CA MET A 66 -9.19 -0.28 2.28
C MET A 66 -9.88 1.08 2.08
N VAL A 67 -10.75 1.18 1.07
CA VAL A 67 -11.54 2.38 0.80
C VAL A 67 -12.43 2.71 1.99
N LEU A 68 -13.13 1.72 2.55
CA LEU A 68 -13.98 1.89 3.72
C LEU A 68 -13.19 2.36 4.94
N ALA A 69 -12.03 1.77 5.19
CA ALA A 69 -11.16 2.17 6.30
C ALA A 69 -10.65 3.61 6.18
N LEU A 70 -10.32 4.07 4.97
CA LEU A 70 -9.95 5.45 4.70
C LEU A 70 -11.14 6.39 4.81
N GLN A 71 -12.28 6.03 4.23
CA GLN A 71 -13.51 6.82 4.25
C GLN A 71 -14.02 7.08 5.67
N THR A 72 -13.91 6.08 6.54
CA THR A 72 -14.36 6.15 7.94
C THR A 72 -13.30 6.73 8.88
N ASP A 73 -12.13 7.14 8.35
CA ASP A 73 -10.97 7.59 9.14
C ASP A 73 -10.58 6.55 10.23
N SER A 74 -10.78 5.25 9.93
CA SER A 74 -10.33 4.16 10.80
C SER A 74 -8.83 3.96 10.76
N THR A 75 -8.20 4.35 9.66
CA THR A 75 -6.75 4.44 9.47
C THR A 75 -6.43 5.47 8.41
N ARG A 76 -5.18 5.98 8.43
CA ARG A 76 -4.65 6.90 7.41
C ARG A 76 -3.46 6.31 6.65
N VAL A 77 -3.05 5.10 7.02
CA VAL A 77 -1.94 4.40 6.36
C VAL A 77 -2.32 2.95 6.21
N ILE A 78 -2.24 2.46 4.98
CA ILE A 78 -2.53 1.07 4.64
C ILE A 78 -1.37 0.53 3.80
N SER A 79 -0.96 -0.70 4.07
CA SER A 79 -0.05 -1.47 3.24
C SER A 79 -0.69 -2.81 2.91
N LEU A 80 -0.72 -3.14 1.64
CA LEU A 80 -1.24 -4.41 1.13
C LEU A 80 -0.15 -5.10 0.31
N SER A 81 0.10 -6.37 0.60
CA SER A 81 0.99 -7.22 -0.19
C SER A 81 0.18 -8.33 -0.83
N PHE A 82 0.28 -8.47 -2.15
CA PHE A 82 -0.42 -9.52 -2.88
C PHE A 82 0.16 -10.93 -2.62
N SER A 83 1.39 -11.04 -2.17
CA SER A 83 1.96 -12.32 -1.72
C SER A 83 1.24 -12.90 -0.51
N ALA A 84 0.53 -12.08 0.27
CA ALA A 84 -0.26 -12.51 1.43
C ALA A 84 -1.65 -13.06 1.04
N LEU A 85 -2.06 -12.96 -0.22
CA LEU A 85 -3.38 -13.39 -0.68
C LEU A 85 -3.50 -14.91 -0.88
N GLY A 86 -2.48 -15.67 -0.51
CA GLY A 86 -2.45 -17.12 -0.47
C GLY A 86 -1.66 -17.76 -1.61
N PRO A 87 -1.20 -19.02 -1.43
CA PRO A 87 -0.33 -19.71 -2.39
C PRO A 87 -1.06 -20.17 -3.66
N ASN A 88 -2.38 -20.22 -3.62
CA ASN A 88 -3.15 -20.73 -4.73
C ASN A 88 -3.61 -19.57 -5.64
N TYR A 89 -2.78 -19.25 -6.61
CA TYR A 89 -3.18 -18.41 -7.74
C TYR A 89 -4.19 -19.11 -8.67
N GLY A 90 -4.85 -20.18 -8.16
CA GLY A 90 -5.91 -20.87 -8.86
C GLY A 90 -7.09 -19.94 -9.08
N GLY A 91 -7.44 -19.72 -10.34
CA GLY A 91 -8.58 -18.90 -10.73
C GLY A 91 -8.35 -18.03 -11.95
N PHE A 92 -7.12 -17.82 -12.38
CA PHE A 92 -6.87 -17.17 -13.66
C PHE A 92 -6.94 -18.18 -14.80
N THR A 93 -7.93 -18.04 -15.67
CA THR A 93 -8.00 -18.84 -16.89
C THR A 93 -6.74 -18.61 -17.73
N GLY A 94 -6.09 -19.71 -18.14
CA GLY A 94 -4.85 -19.65 -18.92
C GLY A 94 -3.57 -19.49 -18.10
N VAL A 95 -3.64 -19.68 -16.77
CA VAL A 95 -2.47 -19.67 -15.88
C VAL A 95 -2.30 -21.06 -15.27
N SER A 96 -1.13 -21.67 -15.48
CA SER A 96 -0.82 -23.05 -15.05
C SER A 96 0.05 -23.13 -13.80
N HIS A 97 0.78 -22.06 -13.46
CA HIS A 97 1.73 -22.00 -12.36
C HIS A 97 1.50 -20.81 -11.45
N ASP A 98 2.08 -20.84 -10.26
CA ASP A 98 2.06 -19.71 -9.33
C ASP A 98 2.91 -18.53 -9.83
N TYR A 99 2.62 -17.33 -9.29
CA TYR A 99 3.30 -16.10 -9.69
C TYR A 99 4.83 -16.16 -9.56
N HIS A 100 5.33 -16.79 -8.48
CA HIS A 100 6.76 -16.89 -8.24
C HIS A 100 7.43 -17.74 -9.33
N THR A 101 6.87 -18.89 -9.63
CA THR A 101 7.37 -19.77 -10.71
C THR A 101 7.35 -19.05 -12.06
N LEU A 102 6.26 -18.37 -12.39
CA LEU A 102 6.13 -17.59 -13.64
C LEU A 102 7.08 -16.40 -13.67
N SER A 103 7.41 -15.78 -12.54
CA SER A 103 8.37 -14.67 -12.49
C SER A 103 9.79 -15.09 -12.90
N HIS A 104 10.10 -16.38 -12.79
CA HIS A 104 11.34 -16.99 -13.29
C HIS A 104 11.18 -17.55 -14.70
N HIS A 105 10.49 -16.85 -15.57
CA HIS A 105 10.07 -17.26 -16.92
C HIS A 105 11.20 -17.66 -17.88
N GLY A 106 12.47 -17.44 -17.56
CA GLY A 106 13.62 -17.84 -18.41
C GLY A 106 13.58 -17.23 -19.83
N ASN A 107 12.80 -16.18 -20.04
CA ASN A 107 12.49 -15.57 -21.35
C ASN A 107 11.72 -16.53 -22.29
N VAL A 108 11.00 -17.49 -21.75
CA VAL A 108 10.10 -18.36 -22.49
C VAL A 108 8.80 -17.60 -22.76
N PRO A 109 8.40 -17.39 -24.04
CA PRO A 109 7.24 -16.56 -24.38
C PRO A 109 5.94 -17.01 -23.71
N GLU A 110 5.66 -18.29 -23.70
CA GLU A 110 4.44 -18.89 -23.12
C GLU A 110 4.34 -18.59 -21.62
N THR A 111 5.46 -18.71 -20.89
CA THR A 111 5.52 -18.41 -19.45
C THR A 111 5.32 -16.91 -19.18
N MET A 112 5.87 -16.06 -20.08
CA MET A 112 5.66 -14.61 -19.98
C MET A 112 4.21 -14.22 -20.26
N GLU A 113 3.52 -14.88 -21.18
CA GLU A 113 2.10 -14.65 -21.46
C GLU A 113 1.23 -15.00 -20.23
N GLU A 114 1.50 -16.12 -19.55
CA GLU A 114 0.82 -16.50 -18.32
C GLU A 114 1.08 -15.46 -17.19
N LEU A 115 2.34 -15.03 -17.01
CA LEU A 115 2.69 -14.00 -16.04
C LEU A 115 1.95 -12.69 -16.32
N LEU A 116 1.85 -12.28 -17.57
CA LEU A 116 1.16 -11.06 -17.99
C LEU A 116 -0.33 -11.07 -17.61
N ILE A 117 -0.99 -12.23 -17.63
CA ILE A 117 -2.39 -12.36 -17.19
C ILE A 117 -2.53 -11.93 -15.72
N ILE A 118 -1.62 -12.41 -14.86
CA ILE A 118 -1.65 -12.07 -13.43
C ILE A 118 -1.31 -10.60 -13.21
N GLU A 119 -0.26 -10.10 -13.85
CA GLU A 119 0.17 -8.71 -13.68
C GLU A 119 -0.90 -7.73 -14.17
N LYS A 120 -1.56 -8.05 -15.28
CA LYS A 120 -2.70 -7.27 -15.77
C LYS A 120 -3.84 -7.22 -14.76
N ALA A 121 -4.18 -8.36 -14.14
CA ALA A 121 -5.22 -8.41 -13.12
C ALA A 121 -4.85 -7.57 -11.88
N TYR A 122 -3.57 -7.52 -11.50
CA TYR A 122 -3.11 -6.64 -10.41
C TYR A 122 -3.27 -5.17 -10.77
N MET A 123 -2.94 -4.78 -11.99
CA MET A 123 -3.13 -3.41 -12.47
C MET A 123 -4.61 -3.02 -12.56
N GLU A 124 -5.46 -3.93 -13.03
CA GLU A 124 -6.92 -3.74 -13.08
C GLU A 124 -7.51 -3.61 -11.67
N GLY A 125 -7.03 -4.41 -10.71
CA GLY A 125 -7.41 -4.27 -9.31
C GLY A 125 -6.99 -2.92 -8.73
N PHE A 126 -5.78 -2.46 -9.00
CA PHE A 126 -5.33 -1.14 -8.56
C PHE A 126 -6.14 -0.01 -9.22
N ALA A 127 -6.44 -0.11 -10.50
CA ALA A 127 -7.33 0.84 -11.18
C ALA A 127 -8.73 0.89 -10.54
N TYR A 128 -9.31 -0.26 -10.22
CA TYR A 128 -10.56 -0.34 -9.48
C TYR A 128 -10.50 0.41 -8.14
N PHE A 129 -9.43 0.21 -7.37
CA PHE A 129 -9.23 0.95 -6.11
C PHE A 129 -9.21 2.46 -6.31
N LEU A 130 -8.46 2.95 -7.30
CA LEU A 130 -8.39 4.38 -7.60
C LEU A 130 -9.75 4.95 -8.02
N ASP A 131 -10.54 4.19 -8.80
CA ASP A 131 -11.86 4.61 -9.23
C ASP A 131 -12.85 4.67 -8.05
N LYS A 132 -12.75 3.74 -7.10
CA LYS A 132 -13.53 3.82 -5.84
C LYS A 132 -13.20 5.07 -5.05
N LEU A 133 -11.91 5.40 -4.90
CA LEU A 133 -11.49 6.64 -4.21
C LEU A 133 -12.03 7.92 -4.88
N LYS A 134 -12.11 7.94 -6.22
CA LYS A 134 -12.67 9.09 -6.98
C LYS A 134 -14.18 9.26 -6.79
N GLN A 135 -14.90 8.18 -6.49
CA GLN A 135 -16.36 8.22 -6.29
C GLN A 135 -16.76 8.81 -4.94
N ILE A 136 -15.86 8.81 -3.95
CA ILE A 136 -16.15 9.26 -2.60
C ILE A 136 -15.76 10.73 -2.46
N LYS A 137 -16.74 11.58 -2.10
CA LYS A 137 -16.51 12.98 -1.80
C LYS A 137 -16.36 13.21 -0.30
N GLU A 138 -15.35 13.96 0.05
CA GLU A 138 -15.13 14.45 1.40
C GLU A 138 -15.94 15.73 1.68
N PRO A 139 -16.15 16.09 2.94
CA PRO A 139 -16.81 17.35 3.31
C PRO A 139 -16.14 18.61 2.72
N SER A 140 -14.85 18.52 2.40
CA SER A 140 -14.08 19.57 1.73
C SER A 140 -14.49 19.82 0.28
N GLY A 141 -15.30 18.93 -0.32
CA GLY A 141 -15.66 18.92 -1.74
C GLY A 141 -14.65 18.22 -2.64
N LYS A 142 -13.48 17.85 -2.13
CA LYS A 142 -12.50 17.00 -2.82
C LYS A 142 -12.95 15.54 -2.81
N THR A 143 -12.36 14.75 -3.69
CA THR A 143 -12.53 13.29 -3.63
C THR A 143 -11.53 12.66 -2.66
N LEU A 144 -11.82 11.47 -2.17
CA LEU A 144 -10.88 10.72 -1.34
C LEU A 144 -9.58 10.41 -2.13
N PHE A 145 -9.66 10.31 -3.46
CA PHE A 145 -8.50 10.21 -4.34
C PHE A 145 -7.57 11.44 -4.25
N ASP A 146 -8.13 12.65 -4.19
CA ASP A 146 -7.34 13.88 -4.10
C ASP A 146 -6.56 13.98 -2.78
N SER A 147 -7.06 13.32 -1.72
CA SER A 147 -6.48 13.33 -0.37
C SER A 147 -5.63 12.09 -0.07
N THR A 148 -5.65 11.07 -0.92
CA THR A 148 -4.95 9.80 -0.71
C THR A 148 -3.77 9.63 -1.66
N MET A 149 -2.56 9.51 -1.12
CA MET A 149 -1.39 9.10 -1.91
C MET A 149 -1.38 7.58 -2.04
N SER A 150 -1.52 7.08 -3.27
CA SER A 150 -1.54 5.65 -3.57
C SER A 150 -0.28 5.27 -4.34
N LEU A 151 0.53 4.38 -3.76
CA LEU A 151 1.74 3.85 -4.37
C LEU A 151 1.53 2.38 -4.72
N PHE A 152 1.75 2.00 -5.96
CA PHE A 152 1.75 0.63 -6.43
C PHE A 152 3.08 0.30 -7.09
N GLY A 153 3.64 -0.86 -6.81
CA GLY A 153 4.90 -1.31 -7.39
C GLY A 153 5.34 -2.65 -6.85
N CYS A 154 6.50 -3.08 -7.28
CA CYS A 154 7.11 -4.33 -6.85
C CYS A 154 8.55 -4.11 -6.39
N GLY A 155 9.08 -5.05 -5.62
CA GLY A 155 10.45 -5.00 -5.10
C GLY A 155 11.51 -5.48 -6.10
N MET A 156 11.10 -6.05 -7.24
CA MET A 156 11.98 -6.54 -8.30
C MET A 156 11.42 -6.14 -9.65
N SER A 157 12.31 -5.73 -10.56
CA SER A 157 11.97 -5.46 -11.96
C SER A 157 12.13 -6.70 -12.85
N SER A 158 12.85 -7.69 -12.39
CA SER A 158 13.06 -8.97 -13.06
C SER A 158 13.21 -10.08 -12.03
N GLY A 159 12.29 -11.03 -12.04
CA GLY A 159 12.36 -12.25 -11.22
C GLY A 159 13.51 -13.16 -11.66
N ASN A 160 13.78 -13.26 -12.95
CA ASN A 160 14.88 -14.09 -13.47
C ASN A 160 16.25 -13.74 -12.87
N SER A 161 16.55 -12.46 -12.75
CA SER A 161 17.85 -11.96 -12.29
C SER A 161 17.81 -11.41 -10.88
N HIS A 162 16.65 -11.47 -10.19
CA HIS A 162 16.41 -10.82 -8.89
C HIS A 162 16.86 -9.36 -8.88
N SER A 163 16.66 -8.67 -10.01
CA SER A 163 17.07 -7.27 -10.14
C SER A 163 16.09 -6.34 -9.46
N ASN A 164 16.63 -5.41 -8.69
CA ASN A 164 15.87 -4.31 -8.09
C ASN A 164 16.16 -2.96 -8.79
N ARG A 165 16.70 -3.00 -10.01
CA ARG A 165 16.96 -1.82 -10.85
C ARG A 165 15.76 -1.49 -11.69
N ASN A 166 15.50 -0.20 -11.93
CA ASN A 166 14.39 0.25 -12.78
C ASN A 166 13.04 -0.30 -12.34
N LEU A 167 12.75 -0.24 -11.03
CA LEU A 167 11.48 -0.71 -10.48
C LEU A 167 10.33 0.07 -11.10
N PRO A 168 9.31 -0.63 -11.64
CA PRO A 168 8.10 0.03 -12.06
C PRO A 168 7.31 0.46 -10.83
N VAL A 169 7.04 1.77 -10.72
CA VAL A 169 6.28 2.34 -9.63
C VAL A 169 5.22 3.27 -10.20
N VAL A 170 3.99 3.11 -9.74
CA VAL A 170 2.87 4.01 -10.07
C VAL A 170 2.50 4.80 -8.83
N LEU A 171 2.52 6.12 -8.91
CA LEU A 171 2.04 7.02 -7.88
C LEU A 171 0.76 7.70 -8.37
N ALA A 172 -0.31 7.64 -7.59
CA ALA A 172 -1.60 8.20 -7.94
C ALA A 172 -2.25 8.94 -6.76
N GLY A 173 -3.09 9.91 -7.03
CA GLY A 173 -3.82 10.69 -6.03
C GLY A 173 -2.96 11.73 -5.30
N GLY A 174 -3.37 12.12 -4.08
CA GLY A 174 -2.61 12.98 -3.18
C GLY A 174 -2.33 14.39 -3.68
N GLY A 175 -3.07 14.89 -4.69
CA GLY A 175 -2.88 16.23 -5.25
C GLY A 175 -1.62 16.39 -6.12
N PHE A 176 -0.95 15.29 -6.48
CA PHE A 176 0.17 15.34 -7.42
C PHE A 176 -0.29 15.67 -8.85
N LYS A 177 0.61 16.28 -9.63
CA LYS A 177 0.43 16.38 -11.08
C LYS A 177 0.72 15.03 -11.71
N HIS A 178 -0.31 14.42 -12.30
CA HIS A 178 -0.23 13.12 -12.95
C HIS A 178 -0.06 13.25 -14.46
N GLY A 179 0.18 12.08 -15.13
CA GLY A 179 0.33 12.00 -16.58
C GLY A 179 1.77 12.10 -17.07
N GLU A 180 2.75 11.98 -16.18
CA GLU A 180 4.16 11.98 -16.52
C GLU A 180 4.80 10.62 -16.22
N HIS A 181 5.66 10.15 -17.13
CA HIS A 181 6.60 9.08 -16.87
C HIS A 181 7.95 9.69 -16.48
N LYS A 182 8.39 9.44 -15.23
CA LYS A 182 9.68 9.94 -14.72
C LYS A 182 10.69 8.81 -14.68
N LYS A 183 11.79 8.98 -15.39
CA LYS A 183 12.96 8.13 -15.29
C LYS A 183 14.00 8.84 -14.44
N TYR A 184 14.43 8.17 -13.38
CA TYR A 184 15.49 8.69 -12.52
C TYR A 184 16.83 8.10 -12.95
N GLU A 185 17.81 8.99 -13.21
CA GLU A 185 19.18 8.55 -13.45
C GLU A 185 19.84 8.17 -12.12
N ARG A 186 20.76 7.23 -12.18
CA ARG A 186 21.55 6.85 -11.01
C ARG A 186 22.41 8.04 -10.60
N SER A 187 22.24 8.54 -9.37
CA SER A 187 23.29 9.33 -8.73
C SER A 187 24.46 8.38 -8.40
N ASN A 188 25.60 8.63 -9.01
CA ASN A 188 26.87 7.96 -8.66
C ASN A 188 27.28 8.28 -7.23
#